data_d64f5cd31660f3117f86e13682715d12
#
_entry.id   d64f5cd31660f3117f86e13682715d12
#
_cell.length_a   1.000
_cell.length_b   1.000
_cell.length_c   1.000
_cell.angle_alpha   90.00
_cell.angle_beta   90.00
_cell.angle_gamma   90.00
#
_symmetry.space_group_name_H-M   'P 1'
#
loop_
_entity.id
_entity.type
_entity.pdbx_description
1 polymer ?
#
loop_
_entity_poly.entity_id
_entity_poly.type
_entity_poly.pdbx_seq_one_letter_code
_entity_poly.pdbx_strand_id
1 'polypeptide(L)'
;MVTIKDFCAEMKSGATPSRSNPEYWSNGTIPWLKSGEVHNNVIHHTEEHITGEALSECSTKLLPYGTILMAMYGVTAGEVGYLGLPATTNQAICGMICKNKSDASWLFFTLLAFQKDISSQATGGAQSNLSKEFIERIHILRPQRNCSDLEKILHHIETNSAEINKLKTLQDLLLAKISSR
;
A
#
# COMPACT_ATOMS: atom_id res chain seq x y z
N MET A 1 -16.40 10.27 16.34
CA MET A 1 -16.12 9.36 15.21
C MET A 1 -16.14 10.17 13.92
N VAL A 2 -15.41 9.72 12.91
CA VAL A 2 -15.29 10.36 11.59
C VAL A 2 -15.17 9.25 10.55
N THR A 3 -15.66 9.46 9.32
CA THR A 3 -15.44 8.50 8.25
C THR A 3 -13.98 8.52 7.80
N ILE A 4 -13.47 7.42 7.23
CA ILE A 4 -12.11 7.41 6.65
C ILE A 4 -12.00 8.47 5.55
N LYS A 5 -13.06 8.66 4.76
CA LYS A 5 -13.12 9.70 3.72
C LYS A 5 -12.87 11.10 4.27
N ASP A 6 -13.53 11.47 5.36
CA ASP A 6 -13.41 12.81 5.97
C ASP A 6 -12.09 12.96 6.76
N PHE A 7 -11.49 11.83 7.18
CA PHE A 7 -10.22 11.82 7.88
C PHE A 7 -9.04 12.05 6.92
N CYS A 8 -9.08 11.43 5.75
CA CYS A 8 -8.05 11.56 4.71
C CYS A 8 -8.11 12.92 4.01
N ALA A 9 -7.00 13.31 3.42
CA ALA A 9 -6.96 14.43 2.47
C ALA A 9 -7.50 14.01 1.11
N GLU A 10 -7.18 12.77 0.70
CA GLU A 10 -7.59 12.21 -0.59
C GLU A 10 -7.62 10.68 -0.53
N MET A 11 -8.50 10.07 -1.31
CA MET A 11 -8.55 8.61 -1.49
C MET A 11 -8.55 8.27 -2.98
N LYS A 12 -7.60 7.44 -3.41
CA LYS A 12 -7.41 7.06 -4.82
C LYS A 12 -7.41 5.54 -4.98
N SER A 13 -7.97 5.07 -6.08
CA SER A 13 -7.71 3.73 -6.59
C SER A 13 -6.70 3.81 -7.73
N GLY A 14 -5.89 2.77 -7.87
CA GLY A 14 -4.96 2.65 -8.97
C GLY A 14 -5.63 2.12 -10.24
N ALA A 15 -4.79 1.80 -11.22
CA ALA A 15 -5.19 1.15 -12.47
C ALA A 15 -4.05 0.25 -12.98
N THR A 16 -4.42 -0.72 -13.82
CA THR A 16 -3.45 -1.56 -14.51
C THR A 16 -3.29 -1.04 -15.95
N PRO A 17 -2.12 -0.52 -16.33
CA PRO A 17 -1.84 -0.22 -17.73
C PRO A 17 -2.00 -1.45 -18.61
N SER A 18 -2.35 -1.26 -19.87
CA SER A 18 -2.57 -2.39 -20.78
C SER A 18 -1.37 -3.33 -20.85
N ARG A 19 -1.56 -4.60 -20.54
CA ARG A 19 -0.52 -5.63 -20.63
C ARG A 19 -0.12 -5.94 -22.07
N SER A 20 -1.00 -5.64 -23.03
CA SER A 20 -0.72 -5.81 -24.46
C SER A 20 0.18 -4.70 -25.05
N ASN A 21 0.41 -3.61 -24.31
CA ASN A 21 1.34 -2.57 -24.72
C ASN A 21 2.67 -2.72 -23.95
N PRO A 22 3.73 -3.28 -24.57
CA PRO A 22 5.01 -3.47 -23.91
C PRO A 22 5.72 -2.15 -23.55
N GLU A 23 5.41 -1.04 -24.22
CA GLU A 23 6.01 0.28 -23.94
C GLU A 23 5.62 0.82 -22.56
N TYR A 24 4.50 0.36 -22.01
CA TYR A 24 4.11 0.73 -20.64
C TYR A 24 4.91 0.02 -19.55
N TRP A 25 5.60 -1.07 -19.88
CA TRP A 25 6.25 -1.96 -18.91
C TRP A 25 7.76 -2.07 -19.11
N SER A 26 8.23 -2.08 -20.39
CA SER A 26 9.63 -2.27 -20.72
C SER A 26 10.48 -1.12 -20.22
N ASN A 27 11.51 -1.42 -19.43
CA ASN A 27 12.41 -0.44 -18.81
C ASN A 27 11.67 0.58 -17.92
N GLY A 28 10.52 0.18 -17.34
CA GLY A 28 9.79 0.99 -16.38
C GLY A 28 10.65 1.30 -15.15
N THR A 29 10.53 2.53 -14.65
CA THR A 29 11.25 3.00 -13.46
C THR A 29 10.31 3.45 -12.35
N ILE A 30 9.01 3.57 -12.63
CA ILE A 30 7.99 3.99 -11.67
C ILE A 30 7.42 2.74 -11.02
N PRO A 31 7.56 2.57 -9.70
CA PRO A 31 7.05 1.42 -8.97
C PRO A 31 5.54 1.24 -9.19
N TRP A 32 5.12 0.00 -9.49
CA TRP A 32 3.72 -0.36 -9.65
C TRP A 32 3.40 -1.60 -8.81
N LEU A 33 2.50 -1.40 -7.83
CA LEU A 33 2.18 -2.37 -6.79
C LEU A 33 0.91 -3.15 -7.12
N LYS A 34 0.97 -4.46 -6.99
CA LYS A 34 -0.20 -5.36 -7.00
C LYS A 34 -0.77 -5.52 -5.60
N SER A 35 -2.07 -5.74 -5.49
CA SER A 35 -2.72 -5.98 -4.19
C SER A 35 -2.16 -7.18 -3.44
N GLY A 36 -1.63 -8.18 -4.16
CA GLY A 36 -0.95 -9.33 -3.55
C GLY A 36 0.37 -9.00 -2.84
N GLU A 37 0.92 -7.80 -3.01
CA GLU A 37 2.13 -7.34 -2.33
C GLU A 37 1.82 -6.55 -1.03
N VAL A 38 0.53 -6.33 -0.73
CA VAL A 38 0.09 -5.66 0.51
C VAL A 38 -0.08 -6.71 1.60
N HIS A 39 0.83 -6.72 2.59
CA HIS A 39 0.92 -7.76 3.64
C HIS A 39 1.12 -7.16 5.03
N ASN A 40 0.30 -6.19 5.43
CA ASN A 40 0.36 -5.56 6.75
C ASN A 40 1.74 -5.03 7.14
N ASN A 41 2.46 -4.45 6.18
CA ASN A 41 3.85 -4.02 6.31
C ASN A 41 4.12 -2.65 5.68
N VAL A 42 5.38 -2.22 5.78
CA VAL A 42 5.91 -1.09 5.01
C VAL A 42 6.46 -1.59 3.68
N ILE A 43 6.04 -0.96 2.59
CA ILE A 43 6.39 -1.32 1.23
C ILE A 43 7.54 -0.44 0.75
N HIS A 44 8.72 -1.03 0.56
CA HIS A 44 9.93 -0.35 0.12
C HIS A 44 10.33 -0.66 -1.32
N HIS A 45 9.68 -1.61 -1.97
CA HIS A 45 9.91 -1.99 -3.35
C HIS A 45 8.65 -2.63 -3.92
N THR A 46 8.58 -2.73 -5.24
CA THR A 46 7.53 -3.43 -5.97
C THR A 46 8.16 -4.42 -6.92
N GLU A 47 7.46 -5.50 -7.21
CA GLU A 47 7.92 -6.49 -8.19
C GLU A 47 7.97 -5.92 -9.60
N GLU A 48 7.07 -5.01 -9.93
CA GLU A 48 6.91 -4.46 -11.27
C GLU A 48 7.03 -2.95 -11.28
N HIS A 49 7.40 -2.44 -12.44
CA HIS A 49 7.53 -1.01 -12.70
C HIS A 49 6.83 -0.65 -14.00
N ILE A 50 6.34 0.58 -14.10
CA ILE A 50 5.76 1.14 -15.32
C ILE A 50 6.61 2.30 -15.83
N THR A 51 6.41 2.67 -17.09
CA THR A 51 7.09 3.80 -17.69
C THR A 51 6.39 5.13 -17.40
N GLY A 52 7.07 6.25 -17.68
CA GLY A 52 6.46 7.58 -17.62
C GLY A 52 5.30 7.76 -18.60
N GLU A 53 5.37 7.09 -19.76
CA GLU A 53 4.30 7.05 -20.75
C GLU A 53 3.04 6.38 -20.16
N ALA A 54 3.18 5.22 -19.55
CA ALA A 54 2.07 4.57 -18.84
C ALA A 54 1.45 5.46 -17.75
N LEU A 55 2.27 6.21 -17.01
CA LEU A 55 1.76 7.13 -15.99
C LEU A 55 0.98 8.30 -16.61
N SER A 56 1.40 8.81 -17.76
CA SER A 56 0.76 9.96 -18.41
C SER A 56 -0.51 9.59 -19.19
N GLU A 57 -0.54 8.41 -19.80
CA GLU A 57 -1.63 8.00 -20.69
C GLU A 57 -2.71 7.15 -20.00
N CYS A 58 -2.34 6.43 -18.94
CA CYS A 58 -3.28 5.59 -18.21
C CYS A 58 -3.90 6.30 -17.02
N SER A 59 -5.02 5.75 -16.54
CA SER A 59 -5.73 6.28 -15.35
C SER A 59 -5.02 5.97 -14.02
N THR A 60 -3.86 5.28 -14.06
CA THR A 60 -3.08 5.02 -12.84
C THR A 60 -2.61 6.33 -12.20
N LYS A 61 -2.46 6.32 -10.88
CA LYS A 61 -2.09 7.52 -10.11
C LYS A 61 -0.85 7.25 -9.28
N LEU A 62 0.10 8.18 -9.33
CA LEU A 62 1.24 8.14 -8.42
C LEU A 62 0.76 8.55 -7.02
N LEU A 63 0.93 7.65 -6.08
CA LEU A 63 0.65 7.87 -4.67
C LEU A 63 1.95 8.31 -3.98
N PRO A 64 1.90 9.32 -3.11
CA PRO A 64 3.08 9.80 -2.41
C PRO A 64 3.54 8.80 -1.33
N TYR A 65 4.81 8.91 -0.92
CA TYR A 65 5.30 8.31 0.32
C TYR A 65 4.35 8.61 1.49
N GLY A 66 4.18 7.64 2.38
CA GLY A 66 3.32 7.77 3.56
C GLY A 66 1.83 7.51 3.30
N THR A 67 1.46 7.13 2.07
CA THR A 67 0.08 6.71 1.78
C THR A 67 -0.23 5.39 2.46
N ILE A 68 -1.38 5.32 3.12
CA ILE A 68 -1.91 4.05 3.66
C ILE A 68 -2.64 3.33 2.54
N LEU A 69 -2.36 2.05 2.39
CA LEU A 69 -2.98 1.19 1.37
C LEU A 69 -3.88 0.16 2.03
N MET A 70 -4.97 -0.18 1.36
CA MET A 70 -5.80 -1.34 1.70
C MET A 70 -6.08 -2.15 0.44
N ALA A 71 -5.73 -3.44 0.48
CA ALA A 71 -6.12 -4.38 -0.56
C ALA A 71 -7.63 -4.60 -0.51
N MET A 72 -8.28 -4.53 -1.68
CA MET A 72 -9.74 -4.60 -1.78
C MET A 72 -10.25 -5.97 -2.21
N TYR A 73 -9.43 -6.77 -2.91
CA TYR A 73 -9.90 -8.00 -3.56
C TYR A 73 -9.02 -9.20 -3.23
N GLY A 74 -9.65 -10.38 -3.27
CA GLY A 74 -8.99 -11.67 -3.16
C GLY A 74 -8.59 -12.03 -1.72
N VAL A 75 -7.57 -12.87 -1.60
CA VAL A 75 -7.12 -13.41 -0.30
C VAL A 75 -6.51 -12.34 0.60
N THR A 76 -6.04 -11.24 0.03
CA THR A 76 -5.47 -10.10 0.78
C THR A 76 -6.49 -9.02 1.11
N ALA A 77 -7.79 -9.22 0.81
CA ALA A 77 -8.83 -8.22 1.08
C ALA A 77 -8.83 -7.80 2.56
N GLY A 78 -8.66 -6.50 2.80
CA GLY A 78 -8.53 -5.92 4.14
C GLY A 78 -7.10 -5.86 4.68
N GLU A 79 -6.10 -6.41 3.98
CA GLU A 79 -4.70 -6.19 4.37
C GLU A 79 -4.28 -4.75 4.14
N VAL A 80 -3.47 -4.24 5.05
CA VAL A 80 -3.09 -2.83 5.14
C VAL A 80 -1.59 -2.70 4.85
N GLY A 81 -1.20 -1.67 4.09
CA GLY A 81 0.20 -1.34 3.82
C GLY A 81 0.50 0.12 4.11
N TYR A 82 1.74 0.43 4.44
CA TYR A 82 2.30 1.77 4.49
C TYR A 82 3.29 1.94 3.34
N LEU A 83 3.10 2.96 2.53
CA LEU A 83 3.92 3.17 1.35
C LEU A 83 5.23 3.88 1.73
N GLY A 84 6.33 3.14 1.77
CA GLY A 84 7.68 3.63 2.08
C GLY A 84 8.42 4.26 0.89
N LEU A 85 7.76 4.38 -0.26
CA LEU A 85 8.27 5.06 -1.48
C LEU A 85 7.07 5.57 -2.28
N PRO A 86 7.22 6.56 -3.17
CA PRO A 86 6.18 6.90 -4.13
C PRO A 86 5.94 5.73 -5.11
N ALA A 87 4.69 5.30 -5.28
CA ALA A 87 4.36 4.21 -6.19
C ALA A 87 2.98 4.39 -6.83
N THR A 88 2.76 3.72 -7.94
CA THR A 88 1.45 3.49 -8.53
C THR A 88 0.92 2.13 -8.10
N THR A 89 -0.38 1.89 -8.25
CA THR A 89 -1.01 0.63 -7.82
C THR A 89 -1.99 0.12 -8.86
N ASN A 90 -2.35 -1.16 -8.77
CA ASN A 90 -3.46 -1.69 -9.52
C ASN A 90 -4.82 -1.19 -8.94
N GLN A 91 -5.90 -1.47 -9.65
CA GLN A 91 -7.26 -1.09 -9.25
C GLN A 91 -7.80 -1.81 -8.02
N ALA A 92 -7.11 -2.86 -7.56
CA ALA A 92 -7.48 -3.65 -6.38
C ALA A 92 -6.93 -3.08 -5.07
N ILE A 93 -6.36 -1.87 -5.09
CA ILE A 93 -5.84 -1.16 -3.93
C ILE A 93 -6.55 0.18 -3.77
N CYS A 94 -6.99 0.47 -2.56
CA CYS A 94 -7.43 1.78 -2.12
C CYS A 94 -6.25 2.50 -1.42
N GLY A 95 -5.78 3.59 -2.00
CA GLY A 95 -4.77 4.47 -1.41
C GLY A 95 -5.44 5.60 -0.61
N MET A 96 -5.05 5.76 0.63
CA MET A 96 -5.56 6.74 1.59
C MET A 96 -4.44 7.72 1.95
N ILE A 97 -4.50 8.93 1.41
CA ILE A 97 -3.52 9.99 1.63
C ILE A 97 -3.97 10.84 2.81
N CYS A 98 -3.22 10.82 3.88
CA CYS A 98 -3.51 11.60 5.08
C CYS A 98 -2.95 13.03 4.99
N LYS A 99 -3.47 13.93 5.83
CA LYS A 99 -3.08 15.36 5.85
C LYS A 99 -1.66 15.56 6.37
N ASN A 100 -1.21 14.69 7.25
CA ASN A 100 0.11 14.73 7.87
C ASN A 100 0.53 13.32 8.33
N LYS A 101 1.78 13.20 8.79
CA LYS A 101 2.38 11.93 9.21
C LYS A 101 1.72 11.35 10.46
N SER A 102 1.25 12.20 11.37
CA SER A 102 0.55 11.77 12.59
C SER A 102 -0.77 11.08 12.26
N ASP A 103 -1.55 11.68 11.35
CA ASP A 103 -2.80 11.10 10.87
C ASP A 103 -2.54 9.78 10.12
N ALA A 104 -1.49 9.70 9.31
CA ALA A 104 -1.12 8.48 8.60
C ALA A 104 -0.76 7.35 9.58
N SER A 105 0.06 7.64 10.61
CA SER A 105 0.42 6.67 11.64
C SER A 105 -0.81 6.18 12.41
N TRP A 106 -1.69 7.11 12.81
CA TRP A 106 -2.93 6.77 13.48
C TRP A 106 -3.82 5.87 12.62
N LEU A 107 -4.03 6.24 11.37
CA LEU A 107 -4.86 5.46 10.43
C LEU A 107 -4.28 4.07 10.21
N PHE A 108 -2.96 3.95 9.98
CA PHE A 108 -2.29 2.68 9.78
C PHE A 108 -2.54 1.71 10.94
N PHE A 109 -2.24 2.12 12.17
CA PHE A 109 -2.43 1.25 13.33
C PHE A 109 -3.91 0.99 13.65
N THR A 110 -4.80 1.96 13.41
CA THR A 110 -6.24 1.77 13.56
C THR A 110 -6.75 0.69 12.61
N LEU A 111 -6.37 0.75 11.34
CA LEU A 111 -6.78 -0.23 10.35
C LEU A 111 -6.20 -1.62 10.63
N LEU A 112 -4.95 -1.72 11.08
CA LEU A 112 -4.36 -2.99 11.52
C LEU A 112 -5.14 -3.59 12.71
N ALA A 113 -5.51 -2.78 13.69
CA ALA A 113 -6.25 -3.24 14.87
C ALA A 113 -7.66 -3.77 14.51
N PHE A 114 -8.32 -3.15 13.54
CA PHE A 114 -9.68 -3.52 13.09
C PHE A 114 -9.70 -4.37 11.83
N GLN A 115 -8.57 -4.84 11.35
CA GLN A 115 -8.45 -5.58 10.09
C GLN A 115 -9.39 -6.78 10.01
N LYS A 116 -9.47 -7.58 11.06
CA LYS A 116 -10.36 -8.78 11.08
C LYS A 116 -11.83 -8.41 10.91
N ASP A 117 -12.27 -7.35 11.59
CA ASP A 117 -13.65 -6.87 11.50
C ASP A 117 -13.96 -6.32 10.10
N ILE A 118 -13.00 -5.59 9.52
CA ILE A 118 -13.11 -5.06 8.15
C ILE A 118 -13.16 -6.20 7.14
N SER A 119 -12.23 -7.15 7.22
CA SER A 119 -12.17 -8.30 6.30
C SER A 119 -13.41 -9.18 6.39
N SER A 120 -14.00 -9.34 7.58
CA SER A 120 -15.21 -10.13 7.77
C SER A 120 -16.45 -9.53 7.05
N GLN A 121 -16.41 -8.25 6.71
CA GLN A 121 -17.49 -7.56 5.99
C GLN A 121 -17.29 -7.59 4.46
N ALA A 122 -16.18 -8.18 3.99
CA ALA A 122 -16.00 -8.40 2.57
C ALA A 122 -17.07 -9.35 2.04
N THR A 123 -17.76 -8.94 0.99
CA THR A 123 -18.86 -9.70 0.36
C THR A 123 -18.33 -10.43 -0.88
N GLY A 124 -18.82 -11.66 -1.11
CA GLY A 124 -18.53 -12.38 -2.36
C GLY A 124 -18.02 -13.80 -2.16
N GLY A 125 -18.86 -14.76 -1.78
CA GLY A 125 -18.64 -16.21 -1.92
C GLY A 125 -17.18 -16.67 -1.78
N ALA A 126 -16.62 -17.23 -2.85
CA ALA A 126 -15.23 -17.70 -2.89
C ALA A 126 -14.18 -16.59 -3.00
N GLN A 127 -14.55 -15.34 -3.28
CA GLN A 127 -13.66 -14.18 -3.36
C GLN A 127 -14.17 -13.04 -2.49
N SER A 128 -13.41 -12.72 -1.44
CA SER A 128 -13.68 -11.57 -0.59
C SER A 128 -13.46 -10.26 -1.37
N ASN A 129 -14.46 -9.37 -1.38
CA ASN A 129 -14.38 -8.08 -2.06
C ASN A 129 -14.82 -6.95 -1.11
N LEU A 130 -13.96 -5.95 -0.96
CA LEU A 130 -14.26 -4.67 -0.33
C LEU A 130 -14.38 -3.62 -1.44
N SER A 131 -15.45 -2.82 -1.43
CA SER A 131 -15.52 -1.68 -2.34
C SER A 131 -14.82 -0.46 -1.75
N LYS A 132 -14.38 0.45 -2.61
CA LYS A 132 -13.82 1.73 -2.17
C LYS A 132 -14.86 2.52 -1.36
N GLU A 133 -16.12 2.51 -1.80
CA GLU A 133 -17.23 3.17 -1.12
C GLU A 133 -17.47 2.61 0.28
N PHE A 134 -17.26 1.30 0.48
CA PHE A 134 -17.31 0.69 1.81
C PHE A 134 -16.17 1.24 2.69
N ILE A 135 -14.94 1.25 2.19
CA ILE A 135 -13.76 1.77 2.93
C ILE A 135 -13.96 3.24 3.28
N GLU A 136 -14.47 4.06 2.36
CA GLU A 136 -14.78 5.47 2.57
C GLU A 136 -15.72 5.69 3.76
N ARG A 137 -16.68 4.79 3.98
CA ARG A 137 -17.72 4.89 5.02
C ARG A 137 -17.33 4.28 6.37
N ILE A 138 -16.22 3.58 6.47
CA ILE A 138 -15.75 3.04 7.76
C ILE A 138 -15.57 4.20 8.74
N HIS A 139 -16.13 4.06 9.93
CA HIS A 139 -16.02 5.04 11.00
C HIS A 139 -14.84 4.70 11.91
N ILE A 140 -13.97 5.67 12.12
CA ILE A 140 -12.84 5.59 13.04
C ILE A 140 -12.93 6.66 14.11
N LEU A 141 -12.25 6.44 15.23
CA LEU A 141 -12.06 7.48 16.24
C LEU A 141 -11.02 8.48 15.72
N ARG A 142 -11.29 9.77 15.90
CA ARG A 142 -10.26 10.79 15.68
C ARG A 142 -9.32 10.81 16.88
N PRO A 143 -7.99 10.88 16.69
CA PRO A 143 -7.07 10.97 17.81
C PRO A 143 -7.37 12.23 18.63
N GLN A 144 -7.44 12.07 19.95
CA GLN A 144 -7.69 13.19 20.87
C GLN A 144 -6.42 13.97 21.20
N ARG A 145 -5.24 13.39 20.90
CA ARG A 145 -3.91 13.93 21.19
C ARG A 145 -2.99 13.72 20.00
N ASN A 146 -1.86 14.40 20.01
CA ASN A 146 -0.80 14.16 19.03
C ASN A 146 -0.32 12.70 19.13
N CYS A 147 -0.24 12.01 18.00
CA CYS A 147 0.16 10.61 17.90
C CYS A 147 1.68 10.44 17.69
N SER A 148 2.49 11.33 18.26
CA SER A 148 3.96 11.30 18.10
C SER A 148 4.60 9.95 18.45
N ASP A 149 4.04 9.22 19.40
CA ASP A 149 4.57 7.91 19.76
C ASP A 149 4.25 6.85 18.69
N LEU A 150 3.08 6.93 18.06
CA LEU A 150 2.77 6.07 16.90
C LEU A 150 3.66 6.41 15.71
N GLU A 151 3.98 7.68 15.49
CA GLU A 151 4.93 8.09 14.45
C GLU A 151 6.33 7.48 14.69
N LYS A 152 6.81 7.51 15.93
CA LYS A 152 8.10 6.89 16.31
C LYS A 152 8.08 5.39 16.08
N ILE A 153 7.00 4.71 16.50
CA ILE A 153 6.84 3.27 16.31
C ILE A 153 6.83 2.94 14.81
N LEU A 154 6.05 3.67 14.01
CA LEU A 154 5.98 3.47 12.56
C LEU A 154 7.35 3.71 11.91
N HIS A 155 8.07 4.75 12.33
CA HIS A 155 9.43 5.03 11.85
C HIS A 155 10.41 3.89 12.17
N HIS A 156 10.33 3.30 13.36
CA HIS A 156 11.15 2.13 13.70
C HIS A 156 10.79 0.90 12.84
N ILE A 157 9.49 0.65 12.63
CA ILE A 157 9.04 -0.44 11.74
C ILE A 157 9.57 -0.21 10.32
N GLU A 158 9.47 1.00 9.80
CA GLU A 158 9.95 1.39 8.48
C GLU A 158 11.47 1.16 8.36
N THR A 159 12.25 1.64 9.32
CA THR A 159 13.71 1.50 9.35
C THR A 159 14.12 0.04 9.39
N ASN A 160 13.53 -0.74 10.30
CA ASN A 160 13.82 -2.17 10.45
C ASN A 160 13.43 -2.95 9.18
N SER A 161 12.28 -2.63 8.59
CA SER A 161 11.83 -3.26 7.35
C SER A 161 12.79 -2.97 6.18
N ALA A 162 13.27 -1.73 6.05
CA ALA A 162 14.26 -1.35 5.05
C ALA A 162 15.59 -2.09 5.24
N GLU A 163 16.04 -2.26 6.48
CA GLU A 163 17.26 -3.00 6.82
C GLU A 163 17.12 -4.48 6.49
N ILE A 164 16.00 -5.11 6.86
CA ILE A 164 15.70 -6.50 6.53
C ILE A 164 15.73 -6.72 5.01
N ASN A 165 15.17 -5.82 4.22
CA ASN A 165 15.19 -5.93 2.76
C ASN A 165 16.61 -5.84 2.20
N LYS A 166 17.46 -4.94 2.73
CA LYS A 166 18.88 -4.86 2.34
C LYS A 166 19.64 -6.15 2.67
N LEU A 167 19.43 -6.71 3.87
CA LEU A 167 20.07 -7.96 4.28
C LEU A 167 19.64 -9.13 3.42
N LYS A 168 18.36 -9.24 3.05
CA LYS A 168 17.86 -10.25 2.11
C LYS A 168 18.51 -10.13 0.75
N THR A 169 18.58 -8.93 0.19
CA THR A 169 19.26 -8.68 -1.09
C THR A 169 20.72 -9.10 -1.04
N LEU A 170 21.43 -8.77 0.04
CA LEU A 170 22.82 -9.17 0.23
C LEU A 170 22.96 -10.69 0.33
N GLN A 171 22.07 -11.35 1.05
CA GLN A 171 22.03 -12.81 1.15
C GLN A 171 21.86 -13.46 -0.23
N ASP A 172 20.92 -12.97 -1.05
CA ASP A 172 20.67 -13.50 -2.39
C ASP A 172 21.89 -13.34 -3.31
N LEU A 173 22.56 -12.18 -3.25
CA LEU A 173 23.79 -11.93 -3.99
C LEU A 173 24.93 -12.87 -3.58
N LEU A 174 25.07 -13.14 -2.29
CA LEU A 174 26.08 -14.07 -1.78
C LEU A 174 25.79 -15.51 -2.22
N LEU A 175 24.53 -15.95 -2.13
CA LEU A 175 24.12 -17.28 -2.58
C LEU A 175 24.34 -17.45 -4.08
N ALA A 176 23.98 -16.47 -4.90
CA ALA A 176 24.24 -16.50 -6.34
C ALA A 176 25.74 -16.62 -6.65
N LYS A 177 26.60 -15.91 -5.92
CA LYS A 177 28.06 -15.98 -6.09
C LYS A 177 28.66 -17.32 -5.67
N ILE A 178 28.09 -17.97 -4.66
CA ILE A 178 28.53 -19.32 -4.22
C ILE A 178 28.09 -20.37 -5.24
N SER A 179 26.86 -20.26 -5.77
CA SER A 179 26.29 -21.22 -6.72
C SER A 179 26.90 -21.10 -8.14
N SER A 180 27.61 -20.02 -8.44
CA SER A 180 28.31 -19.81 -9.74
C SER A 180 29.75 -20.31 -9.76
N ARG A 181 30.22 -20.95 -8.70
CA ARG A 181 31.49 -21.63 -8.57
C ARG A 181 31.33 -23.16 -8.69
#